data_15094b68b64869e097be649a6dd26cab
#
_entry.id   15094b68b64869e097be649a6dd26cab
#
_cell.length_a   1.000
_cell.length_b   1.000
_cell.length_c   1.000
_cell.angle_alpha   90.00
_cell.angle_beta   90.00
_cell.angle_gamma   90.00
#
_symmetry.space_group_name_H-M   'P 1'
#
loop_
_entity.id
_entity.type
_entity.pdbx_description
1 polymer ?
#
loop_
_entity_poly.entity_id
_entity_poly.type
_entity_poly.pdbx_seq_one_letter_code
_entity_poly.pdbx_strand_id
1 'polypeptide(L)'
;MPMAVKYQLIAKELEVMLLSGKGGGKLPTEVELCQQYGCSRQTVRSALSVLQEKGLIVRRQGSGSYPIRLPHKSSRQMVMLLKEQETARAADLVRKAREAADAVGCSLVCLETHGSHEEERKHLQALLQHRPVGVIVEPIEDVMGSPNQELLQALRAGGVPLVYLGGRYDSLSPCVSGDEAEGGCLLASYLAGVGHRRIAAILKWDDSKGIQRFHGLAQGAGKAGILFRPENCMWYSGAELCRLMDGDNRSMQRFLREYRGDSTAVVCFDDAVASRVQRYLHQHQEELALVSFESGAKDSTIIGLELCNSLAATAVNMLAEQMTTGKPAASRTIPWTLNLRQSG
;
A
#
# COMPACT_ATOMS: atom_id res chain seq x y z
N MET A 1 18.76 25.82 34.14
CA MET A 1 19.20 24.75 33.20
C MET A 1 19.13 25.29 31.78
N PRO A 2 20.14 25.07 30.92
CA PRO A 2 20.11 25.54 29.53
C PRO A 2 18.92 24.88 28.78
N MET A 3 18.28 25.64 27.91
CA MET A 3 17.10 25.18 27.12
C MET A 3 17.30 23.86 26.37
N ALA A 4 18.54 23.62 25.90
CA ALA A 4 18.92 22.39 25.18
C ALA A 4 18.79 21.10 26.00
N VAL A 5 18.92 21.16 27.33
CA VAL A 5 18.82 19.99 28.23
C VAL A 5 17.37 19.71 28.61
N LYS A 6 16.52 20.75 28.66
CA LYS A 6 15.16 20.64 29.19
C LYS A 6 14.21 19.92 28.21
N TYR A 7 14.30 20.16 26.88
CA TYR A 7 13.46 19.47 25.91
C TYR A 7 13.83 17.97 25.77
N GLN A 8 15.13 17.64 25.91
CA GLN A 8 15.57 16.25 25.88
C GLN A 8 15.06 15.46 27.08
N LEU A 9 15.01 16.08 28.26
CA LEU A 9 14.47 15.48 29.47
C LEU A 9 12.97 15.23 29.33
N ILE A 10 12.22 16.21 28.83
CA ILE A 10 10.79 16.09 28.53
C ILE A 10 10.53 14.99 27.51
N ALA A 11 11.31 14.96 26.41
CA ALA A 11 11.19 13.93 25.40
C ALA A 11 11.43 12.54 26.00
N LYS A 12 12.44 12.37 26.85
CA LYS A 12 12.76 11.11 27.51
C LYS A 12 11.66 10.66 28.50
N GLU A 13 11.09 11.56 29.27
CA GLU A 13 9.99 11.24 30.18
C GLU A 13 8.71 10.85 29.42
N LEU A 14 8.36 11.60 28.37
CA LEU A 14 7.24 11.25 27.50
C LEU A 14 7.49 9.93 26.75
N GLU A 15 8.71 9.67 26.31
CA GLU A 15 9.11 8.39 25.73
C GLU A 15 8.88 7.22 26.69
N VAL A 16 9.32 7.34 27.95
CA VAL A 16 9.10 6.33 28.99
C VAL A 16 7.60 6.13 29.25
N MET A 17 6.83 7.22 29.30
CA MET A 17 5.38 7.17 29.48
C MET A 17 4.69 6.44 28.32
N LEU A 18 5.08 6.74 27.08
CA LEU A 18 4.57 6.10 25.87
C LEU A 18 4.92 4.61 25.85
N LEU A 19 6.17 4.27 26.16
CA LEU A 19 6.67 2.90 26.18
C LEU A 19 6.09 2.06 27.34
N SER A 20 5.67 2.70 28.44
CA SER A 20 5.01 2.02 29.57
C SER A 20 3.51 1.79 29.37
N GLY A 21 2.93 2.20 28.22
CA GLY A 21 1.50 2.06 27.94
C GLY A 21 0.58 2.96 28.74
N LYS A 22 1.12 3.85 29.56
CA LYS A 22 0.35 4.80 30.37
C LYS A 22 -0.16 6.03 29.59
N GLY A 23 0.27 6.19 28.33
CA GLY A 23 -0.24 7.23 27.42
C GLY A 23 -1.60 6.79 26.85
N GLY A 24 -2.69 7.42 27.28
CA GLY A 24 -4.02 7.22 26.71
C GLY A 24 -4.07 7.54 25.20
N GLY A 25 -5.25 7.46 24.58
CA GLY A 25 -5.43 7.60 23.11
C GLY A 25 -4.93 8.90 22.45
N LYS A 26 -4.58 9.92 23.25
CA LYS A 26 -4.06 11.21 22.80
C LYS A 26 -3.08 11.75 23.84
N LEU A 27 -1.94 12.32 23.41
CA LEU A 27 -1.07 13.02 24.35
C LEU A 27 -1.72 14.32 24.84
N PRO A 28 -1.31 14.80 26.03
CA PRO A 28 -1.69 16.13 26.48
C PRO A 28 -1.34 17.19 25.44
N THR A 29 -2.14 18.23 25.35
CA THR A 29 -1.91 19.35 24.42
C THR A 29 -0.60 20.08 24.72
N GLU A 30 -0.08 20.83 23.76
CA GLU A 30 1.11 21.67 23.98
C GLU A 30 0.94 22.61 25.19
N VAL A 31 -0.30 23.08 25.43
CA VAL A 31 -0.62 23.97 26.56
C VAL A 31 -0.53 23.22 27.89
N GLU A 32 -1.14 22.05 27.97
CA GLU A 32 -1.09 21.20 29.16
C GLU A 32 0.33 20.75 29.49
N LEU A 33 1.12 20.37 28.45
CA LEU A 33 2.53 20.04 28.64
C LEU A 33 3.37 21.24 29.09
N CYS A 34 3.08 22.46 28.59
CA CYS A 34 3.74 23.67 29.09
C CYS A 34 3.46 23.91 30.57
N GLN A 35 2.23 23.69 31.01
CA GLN A 35 1.83 23.81 32.42
C GLN A 35 2.48 22.72 33.28
N GLN A 36 2.44 21.47 32.83
CA GLN A 36 2.99 20.32 33.54
C GLN A 36 4.50 20.43 33.76
N TYR A 37 5.25 20.88 32.73
CA TYR A 37 6.71 20.94 32.79
C TYR A 37 7.27 22.34 33.10
N GLY A 38 6.43 23.35 33.27
CA GLY A 38 6.85 24.72 33.54
C GLY A 38 7.83 25.24 32.49
N CYS A 39 7.50 25.11 31.20
CA CYS A 39 8.40 25.48 30.10
C CYS A 39 7.66 26.16 28.95
N SER A 40 8.44 26.74 28.01
CA SER A 40 7.88 27.45 26.86
C SER A 40 7.26 26.46 25.84
N ARG A 41 6.31 26.95 25.01
CA ARG A 41 5.74 26.19 23.90
C ARG A 41 6.84 25.68 22.91
N GLN A 42 7.89 26.47 22.70
CA GLN A 42 9.00 26.08 21.84
C GLN A 42 9.75 24.86 22.39
N THR A 43 9.95 24.80 23.72
CA THR A 43 10.61 23.67 24.38
C THR A 43 9.77 22.39 24.25
N VAL A 44 8.43 22.52 24.43
CA VAL A 44 7.50 21.39 24.23
C VAL A 44 7.49 20.93 22.76
N ARG A 45 7.45 21.85 21.82
CA ARG A 45 7.50 21.51 20.38
C ARG A 45 8.77 20.77 20.01
N SER A 46 9.94 21.22 20.51
CA SER A 46 11.20 20.52 20.30
C SER A 46 11.17 19.10 20.90
N ALA A 47 10.61 18.93 22.08
CA ALA A 47 10.44 17.60 22.69
C ALA A 47 9.52 16.68 21.86
N LEU A 48 8.39 17.21 21.40
CA LEU A 48 7.45 16.46 20.53
C LEU A 48 8.06 16.16 19.16
N SER A 49 8.91 17.05 18.60
CA SER A 49 9.62 16.77 17.36
C SER A 49 10.59 15.60 17.51
N VAL A 50 11.32 15.52 18.61
CA VAL A 50 12.20 14.37 18.91
C VAL A 50 11.40 13.07 18.99
N LEU A 51 10.22 13.08 19.62
CA LEU A 51 9.37 11.89 19.68
C LEU A 51 8.78 11.52 18.32
N GLN A 52 8.47 12.51 17.49
CA GLN A 52 8.00 12.30 16.13
C GLN A 52 9.12 11.75 15.22
N GLU A 53 10.34 12.30 15.33
CA GLU A 53 11.54 11.80 14.64
C GLU A 53 11.88 10.37 15.03
N LYS A 54 11.62 9.99 16.30
CA LYS A 54 11.75 8.63 16.81
C LYS A 54 10.58 7.71 16.39
N GLY A 55 9.57 8.21 15.67
CA GLY A 55 8.41 7.44 15.28
C GLY A 55 7.50 7.00 16.44
N LEU A 56 7.56 7.69 17.58
CA LEU A 56 6.76 7.36 18.77
C LEU A 56 5.40 8.05 18.81
N ILE A 57 5.27 9.14 18.07
CA ILE A 57 4.02 9.90 17.94
C ILE A 57 3.77 10.36 16.52
N VAL A 58 2.49 10.54 16.19
CA VAL A 58 2.01 11.23 14.99
C VAL A 58 1.35 12.54 15.40
N ARG A 59 1.67 13.65 14.72
CA ARG A 59 1.03 14.96 14.93
C ARG A 59 0.01 15.20 13.83
N ARG A 60 -1.25 15.43 14.24
CA ARG A 60 -2.33 15.80 13.31
C ARG A 60 -2.64 17.28 13.48
N GLN A 61 -2.53 18.06 12.40
CA GLN A 61 -2.75 19.50 12.43
C GLN A 61 -4.17 19.82 12.96
N GLY A 62 -4.25 20.67 13.98
CA GLY A 62 -5.51 21.02 14.65
C GLY A 62 -6.09 19.95 15.58
N SER A 63 -5.62 18.71 15.53
CA SER A 63 -6.16 17.59 16.33
C SER A 63 -5.27 17.19 17.51
N GLY A 64 -3.95 17.40 17.43
CA GLY A 64 -2.99 17.12 18.52
C GLY A 64 -1.98 16.02 18.18
N SER A 65 -1.29 15.51 19.21
CA SER A 65 -0.28 14.46 19.10
C SER A 65 -0.85 13.14 19.61
N TYR A 66 -0.68 12.09 18.83
CA TYR A 66 -1.18 10.75 19.15
C TYR A 66 -0.01 9.77 19.25
N PRO A 67 0.04 8.91 20.28
CA PRO A 67 1.01 7.84 20.34
C PRO A 67 0.85 6.94 19.12
N ILE A 68 1.97 6.63 18.48
CA ILE A 68 2.02 5.44 17.62
C ILE A 68 2.01 4.29 18.62
N ARG A 69 0.84 3.64 18.78
CA ARG A 69 0.70 2.50 19.69
C ARG A 69 1.47 1.31 19.11
N LEU A 70 2.76 1.27 19.42
CA LEU A 70 3.52 0.03 19.31
C LEU A 70 3.30 -0.74 20.63
N PRO A 71 2.98 -2.01 20.59
CA PRO A 71 2.52 -2.73 21.77
C PRO A 71 3.61 -3.03 22.77
N HIS A 72 3.17 -3.23 24.00
CA HIS A 72 3.98 -3.78 25.07
C HIS A 72 4.64 -5.12 24.69
N LYS A 73 5.84 -5.35 25.22
CA LYS A 73 6.66 -6.58 25.10
C LYS A 73 5.94 -7.90 25.43
N SER A 74 4.68 -7.87 25.87
CA SER A 74 3.91 -9.06 26.29
C SER A 74 2.79 -9.49 25.34
N SER A 75 2.45 -8.69 24.29
CA SER A 75 1.46 -9.11 23.31
C SER A 75 2.17 -9.63 22.03
N ARG A 76 1.72 -10.78 21.54
CA ARG A 76 2.15 -11.31 20.21
C ARG A 76 1.58 -10.40 19.13
N GLN A 77 2.30 -9.33 18.81
CA GLN A 77 1.81 -8.36 17.85
C GLN A 77 2.57 -8.38 16.54
N MET A 78 1.81 -8.45 15.46
CA MET A 78 2.23 -8.24 14.10
C MET A 78 2.05 -6.78 13.71
N VAL A 79 2.90 -6.28 12.82
CA VAL A 79 2.77 -4.93 12.25
C VAL A 79 2.67 -5.03 10.74
N MET A 80 1.77 -4.25 10.16
CA MET A 80 1.60 -4.13 8.71
C MET A 80 1.86 -2.68 8.29
N LEU A 81 2.83 -2.47 7.41
CA LEU A 81 3.09 -1.20 6.75
C LEU A 81 2.31 -1.18 5.44
N LEU A 82 1.44 -0.21 5.26
CA LEU A 82 0.61 0.00 4.07
C LEU A 82 0.89 1.36 3.45
N LYS A 83 0.72 1.48 2.13
CA LYS A 83 0.83 2.77 1.44
C LYS A 83 -0.24 3.74 1.91
N GLU A 84 -1.51 3.29 1.93
CA GLU A 84 -2.69 4.07 2.30
C GLU A 84 -3.69 3.19 3.03
N GLN A 85 -4.41 3.74 3.99
CA GLN A 85 -5.45 3.02 4.74
C GLN A 85 -6.87 3.53 4.45
N GLU A 86 -7.01 4.73 3.89
CA GLU A 86 -8.31 5.37 3.71
C GLU A 86 -9.08 4.91 2.46
N THR A 87 -8.49 4.04 1.65
CA THR A 87 -9.17 3.46 0.49
C THR A 87 -10.05 2.27 0.90
N ALA A 88 -11.16 2.04 0.19
CA ALA A 88 -12.04 0.89 0.43
C ALA A 88 -11.29 -0.45 0.34
N ARG A 89 -10.32 -0.55 -0.59
CA ARG A 89 -9.43 -1.69 -0.74
C ARG A 89 -8.55 -1.91 0.49
N ALA A 90 -7.91 -0.86 0.98
CA ALA A 90 -7.05 -0.95 2.15
C ALA A 90 -7.85 -1.29 3.41
N ALA A 91 -9.06 -0.75 3.56
CA ALA A 91 -9.96 -1.09 4.66
C ALA A 91 -10.31 -2.59 4.68
N ASP A 92 -10.60 -3.19 3.51
CA ASP A 92 -10.88 -4.63 3.39
C ASP A 92 -9.63 -5.48 3.67
N LEU A 93 -8.45 -5.06 3.16
CA LEU A 93 -7.17 -5.70 3.46
C LEU A 93 -6.89 -5.71 4.97
N VAL A 94 -7.04 -4.57 5.64
CA VAL A 94 -6.82 -4.42 7.09
C VAL A 94 -7.81 -5.28 7.88
N ARG A 95 -9.08 -5.29 7.49
CA ARG A 95 -10.10 -6.11 8.16
C ARG A 95 -9.74 -7.59 8.08
N LYS A 96 -9.47 -8.11 6.88
CA LYS A 96 -9.10 -9.51 6.65
C LYS A 96 -7.78 -9.89 7.34
N ALA A 97 -6.81 -8.99 7.37
CA ALA A 97 -5.56 -9.19 8.10
C ALA A 97 -5.76 -9.28 9.61
N ARG A 98 -6.62 -8.44 10.19
CA ARG A 98 -6.95 -8.47 11.62
C ARG A 98 -7.65 -9.77 11.99
N GLU A 99 -8.67 -10.18 11.23
CA GLU A 99 -9.36 -11.45 11.43
C GLU A 99 -8.38 -12.65 11.40
N ALA A 100 -7.44 -12.65 10.45
CA ALA A 100 -6.42 -13.69 10.37
C ALA A 100 -5.42 -13.63 11.54
N ALA A 101 -5.01 -12.45 11.99
CA ALA A 101 -4.11 -12.28 13.13
C ALA A 101 -4.76 -12.74 14.43
N ASP A 102 -6.03 -12.39 14.66
CA ASP A 102 -6.81 -12.83 15.82
C ASP A 102 -6.94 -14.37 15.84
N ALA A 103 -7.15 -15.00 14.68
CA ALA A 103 -7.24 -16.46 14.56
C ALA A 103 -5.96 -17.18 14.96
N VAL A 104 -4.79 -16.54 14.83
CA VAL A 104 -3.48 -17.10 15.24
C VAL A 104 -3.01 -16.57 16.60
N GLY A 105 -3.88 -15.90 17.35
CA GLY A 105 -3.60 -15.38 18.69
C GLY A 105 -2.61 -14.20 18.69
N CYS A 106 -2.62 -13.39 17.65
CA CYS A 106 -1.81 -12.18 17.51
C CYS A 106 -2.72 -10.95 17.34
N SER A 107 -2.29 -9.80 17.82
CA SER A 107 -2.89 -8.52 17.45
C SER A 107 -2.20 -7.94 16.22
N LEU A 108 -2.90 -7.13 15.42
CA LEU A 108 -2.34 -6.46 14.24
C LEU A 108 -2.41 -4.94 14.38
N VAL A 109 -1.25 -4.28 14.24
CA VAL A 109 -1.17 -2.83 14.07
C VAL A 109 -0.87 -2.52 12.61
N CYS A 110 -1.62 -1.58 12.05
CA CYS A 110 -1.39 -1.08 10.71
C CYS A 110 -0.80 0.33 10.80
N LEU A 111 0.29 0.57 10.12
CA LEU A 111 0.98 1.85 10.01
C LEU A 111 0.96 2.28 8.54
N GLU A 112 0.71 3.55 8.32
CA GLU A 112 0.60 4.12 6.99
C GLU A 112 1.88 4.84 6.58
N THR A 113 2.38 4.55 5.39
CA THR A 113 3.58 5.19 4.86
C THR A 113 3.27 6.37 3.96
N HIS A 114 2.01 6.59 3.58
CA HIS A 114 1.56 7.61 2.63
C HIS A 114 2.35 7.60 1.30
N GLY A 115 2.85 6.44 0.89
CA GLY A 115 3.73 6.32 -0.26
C GLY A 115 5.09 7.01 -0.10
N SER A 116 5.51 7.33 1.13
CA SER A 116 6.74 8.03 1.46
C SER A 116 7.80 7.09 2.04
N HIS A 117 8.94 6.99 1.39
CA HIS A 117 10.10 6.26 1.91
C HIS A 117 10.64 6.83 3.23
N GLU A 118 10.41 8.12 3.49
CA GLU A 118 10.79 8.73 4.76
C GLU A 118 9.88 8.28 5.90
N GLU A 119 8.56 8.22 5.68
CA GLU A 119 7.63 7.67 6.67
C GLU A 119 7.86 6.17 6.89
N GLU A 120 8.09 5.40 5.81
CA GLU A 120 8.52 4.00 5.92
C GLU A 120 9.78 3.87 6.79
N ARG A 121 10.79 4.72 6.57
CA ARG A 121 12.04 4.75 7.37
C ARG A 121 11.78 4.97 8.85
N LYS A 122 10.95 5.94 9.20
CA LYS A 122 10.58 6.23 10.59
C LYS A 122 9.92 5.02 11.25
N HIS A 123 8.98 4.38 10.54
CA HIS A 123 8.32 3.18 11.04
C HIS A 123 9.31 2.02 11.22
N LEU A 124 10.16 1.75 10.25
CA LEU A 124 11.15 0.69 10.33
C LEU A 124 12.15 0.90 11.48
N GLN A 125 12.60 2.16 11.71
CA GLN A 125 13.44 2.50 12.86
C GLN A 125 12.74 2.22 14.21
N ALA A 126 11.46 2.56 14.33
CA ALA A 126 10.67 2.26 15.50
C ALA A 126 10.52 0.74 15.71
N LEU A 127 10.29 -0.03 14.64
CA LEU A 127 10.15 -1.49 14.70
C LEU A 127 11.44 -2.19 15.15
N LEU A 128 12.62 -1.65 14.80
CA LEU A 128 13.90 -2.17 15.31
C LEU A 128 14.03 -2.05 16.82
N GLN A 129 13.44 -1.03 17.43
CA GLN A 129 13.44 -0.84 18.89
C GLN A 129 12.41 -1.70 19.58
N HIS A 130 11.23 -1.87 18.99
CA HIS A 130 10.07 -2.53 19.61
C HIS A 130 9.93 -4.03 19.29
N ARG A 131 10.59 -4.52 18.26
CA ARG A 131 10.68 -5.92 17.83
C ARG A 131 9.34 -6.65 17.87
N PRO A 132 8.43 -6.36 16.90
CA PRO A 132 7.18 -7.11 16.77
C PRO A 132 7.46 -8.60 16.48
N VAL A 133 6.46 -9.45 16.65
CA VAL A 133 6.60 -10.87 16.32
C VAL A 133 6.62 -11.17 14.82
N GLY A 134 6.27 -10.19 13.99
CA GLY A 134 6.35 -10.27 12.53
C GLY A 134 5.94 -8.97 11.87
N VAL A 135 6.45 -8.70 10.68
CA VAL A 135 6.19 -7.50 9.90
C VAL A 135 5.72 -7.86 8.50
N ILE A 136 4.63 -7.24 8.07
CA ILE A 136 4.17 -7.26 6.67
C ILE A 136 4.49 -5.89 6.07
N VAL A 137 5.09 -5.87 4.89
CA VAL A 137 5.46 -4.62 4.20
C VAL A 137 4.82 -4.60 2.82
N GLU A 138 3.98 -3.61 2.56
CA GLU A 138 3.56 -3.25 1.21
C GLU A 138 4.61 -2.29 0.63
N PRO A 139 5.39 -2.68 -0.39
CA PRO A 139 6.41 -1.83 -0.99
C PRO A 139 5.81 -0.58 -1.61
N ILE A 140 6.49 0.55 -1.46
CA ILE A 140 6.05 1.84 -2.06
C ILE A 140 6.26 1.81 -3.57
N GLU A 141 7.48 1.53 -3.99
CA GLU A 141 7.89 1.31 -5.37
C GLU A 141 8.87 0.13 -5.35
N ASP A 142 8.58 -0.95 -6.04
CA ASP A 142 9.38 -2.17 -5.94
C ASP A 142 10.35 -2.37 -7.11
N VAL A 143 10.17 -1.67 -8.22
CA VAL A 143 11.04 -1.77 -9.40
C VAL A 143 12.44 -1.22 -9.14
N MET A 144 12.55 -0.13 -8.38
CA MET A 144 13.83 0.53 -8.05
C MET A 144 14.44 0.03 -6.73
N GLY A 145 13.75 -0.87 -6.01
CA GLY A 145 14.13 -1.29 -4.67
C GLY A 145 13.81 -0.24 -3.61
N SER A 146 14.22 -0.48 -2.37
CA SER A 146 13.97 0.43 -1.25
C SER A 146 15.24 1.15 -0.80
N PRO A 147 15.22 2.49 -0.59
CA PRO A 147 16.30 3.21 0.06
C PRO A 147 16.43 2.82 1.55
N ASN A 148 15.47 2.08 2.11
CA ASN A 148 15.45 1.61 3.50
C ASN A 148 15.89 0.15 3.65
N GLN A 149 16.58 -0.41 2.64
CA GLN A 149 16.94 -1.83 2.62
C GLN A 149 17.80 -2.25 3.82
N GLU A 150 18.69 -1.36 4.31
CA GLU A 150 19.49 -1.62 5.51
C GLU A 150 18.63 -1.87 6.76
N LEU A 151 17.54 -1.10 6.94
CA LEU A 151 16.62 -1.25 8.06
C LEU A 151 15.82 -2.57 7.96
N LEU A 152 15.39 -2.94 6.76
CA LEU A 152 14.74 -4.23 6.50
C LEU A 152 15.69 -5.40 6.78
N GLN A 153 16.96 -5.28 6.39
CA GLN A 153 17.99 -6.27 6.73
C GLN A 153 18.24 -6.36 8.23
N ALA A 154 18.30 -5.21 8.92
CA ALA A 154 18.49 -5.17 10.37
C ALA A 154 17.31 -5.83 11.12
N LEU A 155 16.06 -5.65 10.66
CA LEU A 155 14.89 -6.36 11.22
C LEU A 155 15.05 -7.88 11.07
N ARG A 156 15.42 -8.37 9.87
CA ARG A 156 15.65 -9.78 9.61
C ARG A 156 16.79 -10.35 10.46
N ALA A 157 17.91 -9.64 10.52
CA ALA A 157 19.06 -10.02 11.34
C ALA A 157 18.70 -10.06 12.85
N GLY A 158 17.76 -9.20 13.27
CA GLY A 158 17.18 -9.22 14.61
C GLY A 158 16.20 -10.37 14.86
N GLY A 159 15.98 -11.26 13.89
CA GLY A 159 15.09 -12.41 14.00
C GLY A 159 13.60 -12.07 13.83
N VAL A 160 13.25 -10.90 13.31
CA VAL A 160 11.86 -10.52 13.04
C VAL A 160 11.42 -11.09 11.69
N PRO A 161 10.44 -12.01 11.64
CA PRO A 161 9.87 -12.51 10.40
C PRO A 161 9.29 -11.37 9.57
N LEU A 162 9.56 -11.37 8.26
CA LEU A 162 9.08 -10.36 7.32
C LEU A 162 8.43 -11.03 6.12
N VAL A 163 7.27 -10.48 5.69
CA VAL A 163 6.56 -10.88 4.48
C VAL A 163 6.24 -9.63 3.66
N TYR A 164 6.53 -9.66 2.38
CA TYR A 164 6.12 -8.62 1.44
C TYR A 164 4.68 -8.85 0.94
N LEU A 165 3.95 -7.75 0.73
CA LEU A 165 2.57 -7.74 0.28
C LEU A 165 2.44 -7.07 -1.10
N GLY A 166 2.00 -7.80 -2.09
CA GLY A 166 1.71 -7.30 -3.44
C GLY A 166 2.92 -7.09 -4.35
N GLY A 167 4.08 -6.86 -3.82
CA GLY A 167 5.36 -6.68 -4.47
C GLY A 167 6.49 -6.93 -3.49
N ARG A 168 7.75 -6.79 -3.87
CA ARG A 168 8.91 -7.00 -2.97
C ARG A 168 10.07 -6.10 -3.35
N TYR A 169 10.82 -5.63 -2.37
CA TYR A 169 12.06 -4.89 -2.61
C TYR A 169 13.27 -5.81 -2.89
N ASP A 170 13.23 -7.04 -2.39
CA ASP A 170 14.30 -8.03 -2.54
C ASP A 170 13.73 -9.47 -2.49
N SER A 171 14.58 -10.47 -2.73
CA SER A 171 14.23 -11.88 -2.68
C SER A 171 14.54 -12.56 -1.33
N LEU A 172 14.99 -11.81 -0.33
CA LEU A 172 15.41 -12.35 0.97
C LEU A 172 14.25 -12.67 1.90
N SER A 173 13.10 -12.04 1.67
CA SER A 173 11.86 -12.33 2.39
C SER A 173 10.78 -12.85 1.45
N PRO A 174 9.90 -13.73 1.93
CA PRO A 174 8.78 -14.21 1.12
C PRO A 174 7.82 -13.07 0.76
N CYS A 175 7.14 -13.27 -0.35
CA CYS A 175 6.14 -12.33 -0.87
C CYS A 175 4.83 -13.07 -1.13
N VAL A 176 3.71 -12.40 -0.88
CA VAL A 176 2.42 -12.79 -1.41
C VAL A 176 1.93 -11.74 -2.40
N SER A 177 1.60 -12.16 -3.62
CA SER A 177 1.12 -11.28 -4.71
C SER A 177 0.00 -11.95 -5.49
N GLY A 178 -0.72 -11.17 -6.31
CA GLY A 178 -1.56 -11.74 -7.35
C GLY A 178 -0.71 -12.33 -8.48
N ASP A 179 -1.29 -13.22 -9.27
CA ASP A 179 -0.72 -13.65 -10.56
C ASP A 179 -1.04 -12.60 -11.62
N GLU A 180 -0.25 -11.53 -11.59
CA GLU A 180 -0.50 -10.35 -12.43
C GLU A 180 -0.40 -10.65 -13.92
N ALA A 181 0.46 -11.58 -14.31
CA ALA A 181 0.59 -12.00 -15.70
C ALA A 181 -0.62 -12.83 -16.15
N GLU A 182 -1.08 -13.77 -15.33
CA GLU A 182 -2.32 -14.52 -15.62
C GLU A 182 -3.53 -13.59 -15.65
N GLY A 183 -3.61 -12.61 -14.72
CA GLY A 183 -4.64 -11.57 -14.73
C GLY A 183 -4.70 -10.83 -16.07
N GLY A 184 -3.54 -10.47 -16.63
CA GLY A 184 -3.44 -9.87 -17.96
C GLY A 184 -3.97 -10.80 -19.07
N CYS A 185 -3.60 -12.08 -19.02
CA CYS A 185 -4.11 -13.08 -19.97
C CYS A 185 -5.64 -13.24 -19.87
N LEU A 186 -6.19 -13.25 -18.66
CA LEU A 186 -7.63 -13.37 -18.42
C LEU A 186 -8.40 -12.17 -19.03
N LEU A 187 -7.93 -10.93 -18.79
CA LEU A 187 -8.57 -9.75 -19.36
C LEU A 187 -8.50 -9.72 -20.89
N ALA A 188 -7.35 -10.08 -21.47
CA ALA A 188 -7.24 -10.17 -22.92
C ALA A 188 -8.18 -11.24 -23.51
N SER A 189 -8.26 -12.41 -22.87
CA SER A 189 -9.16 -13.49 -23.29
C SER A 189 -10.63 -13.09 -23.19
N TYR A 190 -11.00 -12.40 -22.11
CA TYR A 190 -12.36 -11.86 -21.93
C TYR A 190 -12.70 -10.87 -23.03
N LEU A 191 -11.83 -9.87 -23.30
CA LEU A 191 -12.05 -8.85 -24.32
C LEU A 191 -12.18 -9.48 -25.73
N ALA A 192 -11.39 -10.51 -26.02
CA ALA A 192 -11.53 -11.29 -27.26
C ALA A 192 -12.89 -12.00 -27.35
N GLY A 193 -13.34 -12.60 -26.26
CA GLY A 193 -14.61 -13.30 -26.16
C GLY A 193 -15.82 -12.41 -26.41
N VAL A 194 -15.77 -11.15 -25.98
CA VAL A 194 -16.82 -10.16 -26.23
C VAL A 194 -16.64 -9.34 -27.53
N GLY A 195 -15.67 -9.74 -28.36
CA GLY A 195 -15.53 -9.24 -29.73
C GLY A 195 -14.49 -8.13 -29.95
N HIS A 196 -13.79 -7.66 -28.91
CA HIS A 196 -12.73 -6.68 -29.09
C HIS A 196 -11.52 -7.33 -29.79
N ARG A 197 -10.94 -6.60 -30.76
CA ARG A 197 -9.79 -7.04 -31.55
C ARG A 197 -8.63 -6.06 -31.49
N ARG A 198 -8.80 -4.88 -30.93
CA ARG A 198 -7.80 -3.85 -30.71
C ARG A 198 -8.01 -3.25 -29.35
N ILE A 199 -6.98 -3.29 -28.54
CA ILE A 199 -7.03 -2.81 -27.15
C ILE A 199 -5.89 -1.83 -26.87
N ALA A 200 -6.13 -0.95 -25.93
CA ALA A 200 -5.14 -0.07 -25.32
C ALA A 200 -5.02 -0.37 -23.83
N ALA A 201 -3.98 0.13 -23.18
CA ALA A 201 -3.80 -0.01 -21.74
C ALA A 201 -3.28 1.27 -21.08
N ILE A 202 -3.58 1.45 -19.82
CA ILE A 202 -3.02 2.51 -18.95
C ILE A 202 -2.44 1.81 -17.73
N LEU A 203 -1.12 1.72 -17.66
CA LEU A 203 -0.39 0.90 -16.69
C LEU A 203 0.67 1.70 -15.94
N LYS A 204 1.06 1.21 -14.78
CA LYS A 204 2.06 1.81 -13.91
C LYS A 204 3.44 1.18 -14.16
N TRP A 205 4.48 1.98 -14.39
CA TRP A 205 5.81 1.47 -14.71
C TRP A 205 6.73 1.29 -13.49
N ASP A 206 6.53 2.06 -12.41
CA ASP A 206 7.32 2.03 -11.18
C ASP A 206 6.79 0.99 -10.15
N ASP A 207 5.89 0.12 -10.59
CA ASP A 207 5.34 -1.00 -9.83
C ASP A 207 5.50 -2.28 -10.67
N SER A 208 6.13 -3.29 -10.11
CA SER A 208 6.38 -4.57 -10.80
C SER A 208 5.09 -5.24 -11.29
N LYS A 209 3.97 -4.98 -10.63
CA LYS A 209 2.65 -5.44 -11.08
C LYS A 209 2.30 -4.89 -12.45
N GLY A 210 2.55 -3.59 -12.70
CA GLY A 210 2.25 -2.98 -14.00
C GLY A 210 3.02 -3.63 -15.15
N ILE A 211 4.30 -3.95 -14.92
CA ILE A 211 5.14 -4.65 -15.88
C ILE A 211 4.62 -6.07 -16.15
N GLN A 212 4.28 -6.81 -15.09
CA GLN A 212 3.73 -8.17 -15.22
C GLN A 212 2.36 -8.17 -15.90
N ARG A 213 1.47 -7.22 -15.57
CA ARG A 213 0.17 -6.99 -16.22
C ARG A 213 0.33 -6.75 -17.72
N PHE A 214 1.29 -5.90 -18.11
CA PHE A 214 1.60 -5.66 -19.51
C PHE A 214 2.04 -6.94 -20.24
N HIS A 215 2.96 -7.70 -19.65
CA HIS A 215 3.40 -8.98 -20.24
C HIS A 215 2.26 -9.97 -20.41
N GLY A 216 1.41 -10.08 -19.38
CA GLY A 216 0.22 -10.93 -19.44
C GLY A 216 -0.78 -10.49 -20.50
N LEU A 217 -1.04 -9.18 -20.62
CA LEU A 217 -1.91 -8.64 -21.66
C LEU A 217 -1.33 -8.92 -23.07
N ALA A 218 -0.04 -8.68 -23.27
CA ALA A 218 0.61 -8.93 -24.56
C ALA A 218 0.56 -10.43 -24.93
N GLN A 219 0.82 -11.32 -23.98
CA GLN A 219 0.76 -12.76 -24.19
C GLN A 219 -0.69 -13.23 -24.47
N GLY A 220 -1.66 -12.78 -23.67
CA GLY A 220 -3.08 -13.13 -23.84
C GLY A 220 -3.64 -12.58 -25.14
N ALA A 221 -3.31 -11.34 -25.50
CA ALA A 221 -3.70 -10.72 -26.76
C ALA A 221 -3.16 -11.50 -27.96
N GLY A 222 -1.87 -11.88 -27.95
CA GLY A 222 -1.28 -12.70 -28.99
C GLY A 222 -1.99 -14.05 -29.17
N LYS A 223 -2.32 -14.74 -28.06
CA LYS A 223 -3.06 -16.01 -28.09
C LYS A 223 -4.51 -15.85 -28.61
N ALA A 224 -5.15 -14.73 -28.31
CA ALA A 224 -6.55 -14.47 -28.62
C ALA A 224 -6.76 -13.73 -29.97
N GLY A 225 -5.68 -13.41 -30.71
CA GLY A 225 -5.76 -12.67 -31.97
C GLY A 225 -6.19 -11.21 -31.79
N ILE A 226 -5.88 -10.62 -30.64
CA ILE A 226 -6.06 -9.20 -30.36
C ILE A 226 -4.80 -8.44 -30.78
N LEU A 227 -4.96 -7.31 -31.43
CA LEU A 227 -3.89 -6.36 -31.67
C LEU A 227 -3.67 -5.49 -30.42
N PHE A 228 -2.57 -5.73 -29.73
CA PHE A 228 -2.08 -4.90 -28.65
C PHE A 228 -0.63 -4.51 -28.92
N ARG A 229 -0.36 -3.23 -29.00
CA ARG A 229 0.95 -2.68 -29.32
C ARG A 229 1.48 -1.85 -28.16
N PRO A 230 2.82 -1.81 -27.94
CA PRO A 230 3.42 -0.96 -26.91
C PRO A 230 3.01 0.52 -27.00
N GLU A 231 2.82 1.03 -28.23
CA GLU A 231 2.41 2.41 -28.52
C GLU A 231 0.97 2.69 -28.00
N ASN A 232 0.14 1.65 -27.90
CA ASN A 232 -1.20 1.76 -27.35
C ASN A 232 -1.22 1.54 -25.83
N CYS A 233 -0.07 1.66 -25.15
CA CYS A 233 0.06 1.59 -23.72
C CYS A 233 0.54 2.94 -23.15
N MET A 234 -0.28 3.58 -22.34
CA MET A 234 0.16 4.71 -21.51
C MET A 234 0.82 4.18 -20.25
N TRP A 235 2.06 4.62 -20.03
CA TRP A 235 2.78 4.35 -18.81
C TRP A 235 2.79 5.58 -17.90
N TYR A 236 2.53 5.40 -16.61
CA TYR A 236 2.59 6.45 -15.61
C TYR A 236 3.33 5.98 -14.35
N SER A 237 3.82 6.92 -13.55
CA SER A 237 4.42 6.70 -12.24
C SER A 237 3.43 6.97 -11.11
N GLY A 238 3.75 6.56 -9.88
CA GLY A 238 2.98 6.93 -8.70
C GLY A 238 2.84 8.45 -8.53
N ALA A 239 3.90 9.21 -8.81
CA ALA A 239 3.87 10.68 -8.76
C ALA A 239 2.94 11.29 -9.83
N GLU A 240 2.85 10.68 -11.01
CA GLU A 240 1.90 11.09 -12.06
C GLU A 240 0.47 10.71 -11.70
N LEU A 241 0.27 9.58 -11.03
CA LEU A 241 -1.03 9.20 -10.49
C LEU A 241 -1.55 10.23 -9.48
N CYS A 242 -0.72 10.68 -8.55
CA CYS A 242 -1.10 11.73 -7.61
C CYS A 242 -1.59 13.00 -8.35
N ARG A 243 -0.83 13.47 -9.35
CA ARG A 243 -1.26 14.62 -10.18
C ARG A 243 -2.58 14.36 -10.92
N LEU A 244 -2.77 13.15 -11.44
CA LEU A 244 -4.03 12.74 -12.07
C LEU A 244 -5.19 12.77 -11.07
N MET A 245 -4.96 12.34 -9.82
CA MET A 245 -5.97 12.39 -8.76
C MET A 245 -6.30 13.83 -8.36
N ASP A 246 -5.33 14.73 -8.36
CA ASP A 246 -5.50 16.17 -8.11
C ASP A 246 -6.15 16.93 -9.28
N GLY A 247 -6.47 16.26 -10.38
CA GLY A 247 -7.22 16.81 -11.51
C GLY A 247 -6.39 17.15 -12.75
N ASP A 248 -5.07 16.92 -12.75
CA ASP A 248 -4.25 17.07 -13.96
C ASP A 248 -4.40 15.85 -14.89
N ASN A 249 -5.44 15.88 -15.69
CA ASN A 249 -5.78 14.78 -16.60
C ASN A 249 -5.13 14.89 -18.00
N ARG A 250 -4.26 15.86 -18.24
CA ARG A 250 -3.73 16.19 -19.60
C ARG A 250 -3.08 15.02 -20.30
N SER A 251 -2.20 14.28 -19.62
CA SER A 251 -1.50 13.12 -20.19
C SER A 251 -2.49 12.01 -20.57
N MET A 252 -3.43 11.70 -19.69
CA MET A 252 -4.46 10.69 -19.96
C MET A 252 -5.38 11.10 -21.09
N GLN A 253 -5.83 12.37 -21.13
CA GLN A 253 -6.68 12.90 -22.19
C GLN A 253 -5.95 12.88 -23.54
N ARG A 254 -4.66 13.25 -23.56
CA ARG A 254 -3.84 13.19 -24.76
C ARG A 254 -3.69 11.74 -25.25
N PHE A 255 -3.44 10.80 -24.35
CA PHE A 255 -3.36 9.39 -24.69
C PHE A 255 -4.66 8.88 -25.30
N LEU A 256 -5.79 9.16 -24.67
CA LEU A 256 -7.09 8.71 -25.16
C LEU A 256 -7.46 9.30 -26.52
N ARG A 257 -7.03 10.51 -26.85
CA ARG A 257 -7.30 11.16 -28.15
C ARG A 257 -6.32 10.77 -29.25
N GLU A 258 -5.02 10.66 -28.93
CA GLU A 258 -3.96 10.63 -29.93
C GLU A 258 -3.27 9.27 -30.05
N TYR A 259 -3.14 8.54 -28.92
CA TYR A 259 -2.27 7.36 -28.87
C TYR A 259 -2.99 6.02 -28.66
N ARG A 260 -4.24 6.01 -28.20
CA ARG A 260 -5.00 4.75 -28.13
C ARG A 260 -5.29 4.13 -29.51
N GLY A 261 -5.10 4.90 -30.58
CA GLY A 261 -5.40 4.49 -31.94
C GLY A 261 -6.88 4.17 -32.13
N ASP A 262 -7.16 3.12 -32.86
CA ASP A 262 -8.51 2.61 -33.13
C ASP A 262 -8.93 1.50 -32.13
N SER A 263 -8.33 1.48 -30.94
CA SER A 263 -8.70 0.55 -29.87
C SER A 263 -10.14 0.74 -29.43
N THR A 264 -10.85 -0.36 -29.24
CA THR A 264 -12.26 -0.40 -28.84
C THR A 264 -12.44 -0.70 -27.36
N ALA A 265 -11.35 -1.02 -26.66
CA ALA A 265 -11.32 -1.23 -25.21
C ALA A 265 -10.03 -0.70 -24.61
N VAL A 266 -10.10 -0.27 -23.34
CA VAL A 266 -8.95 0.14 -22.54
C VAL A 266 -8.88 -0.72 -21.28
N VAL A 267 -7.70 -1.26 -21.01
CA VAL A 267 -7.36 -1.97 -19.79
C VAL A 267 -6.69 -1.01 -18.82
N CYS A 268 -7.30 -0.78 -17.67
CA CYS A 268 -6.79 0.12 -16.63
C CYS A 268 -6.03 -0.63 -15.55
N PHE A 269 -4.99 -0.02 -15.00
CA PHE A 269 -4.19 -0.61 -13.94
C PHE A 269 -5.01 -0.94 -12.71
N ASP A 270 -5.91 -0.04 -12.29
CA ASP A 270 -6.80 -0.20 -11.16
C ASP A 270 -8.11 0.58 -11.34
N ASP A 271 -9.01 0.43 -10.39
CA ASP A 271 -10.32 1.12 -10.40
C ASP A 271 -10.21 2.64 -10.30
N ALA A 272 -9.16 3.16 -9.68
CA ALA A 272 -8.97 4.60 -9.57
C ALA A 272 -8.70 5.22 -10.94
N VAL A 273 -7.81 4.61 -11.72
CA VAL A 273 -7.56 4.99 -13.12
C VAL A 273 -8.79 4.77 -13.98
N ALA A 274 -9.43 3.60 -13.85
CA ALA A 274 -10.62 3.27 -14.65
C ALA A 274 -11.77 4.28 -14.44
N SER A 275 -12.00 4.69 -13.19
CA SER A 275 -13.01 5.71 -12.85
C SER A 275 -12.70 7.08 -13.48
N ARG A 276 -11.41 7.44 -13.62
CA ARG A 276 -11.00 8.68 -14.29
C ARG A 276 -11.22 8.61 -15.79
N VAL A 277 -10.87 7.48 -16.41
CA VAL A 277 -11.15 7.24 -17.84
C VAL A 277 -12.66 7.25 -18.10
N GLN A 278 -13.46 6.57 -17.29
CA GLN A 278 -14.91 6.54 -17.42
C GLN A 278 -15.52 7.95 -17.37
N ARG A 279 -15.07 8.78 -16.43
CA ARG A 279 -15.53 10.18 -16.32
C ARG A 279 -15.17 10.99 -17.55
N TYR A 280 -13.96 10.81 -18.09
CA TYR A 280 -13.56 11.47 -19.33
C TYR A 280 -14.46 11.06 -20.50
N LEU A 281 -14.70 9.75 -20.69
CA LEU A 281 -15.54 9.23 -21.78
C LEU A 281 -16.96 9.77 -21.68
N HIS A 282 -17.54 9.79 -20.49
CA HIS A 282 -18.87 10.35 -20.27
C HIS A 282 -18.95 11.85 -20.62
N GLN A 283 -17.94 12.63 -20.22
CA GLN A 283 -17.87 14.07 -20.52
C GLN A 283 -17.75 14.36 -22.03
N HIS A 284 -17.12 13.46 -22.79
CA HIS A 284 -16.89 13.64 -24.23
C HIS A 284 -17.87 12.82 -25.09
N GLN A 285 -18.83 12.13 -24.47
CA GLN A 285 -19.79 11.26 -25.17
C GLN A 285 -19.09 10.20 -26.05
N GLU A 286 -17.95 9.69 -25.57
CA GLU A 286 -17.21 8.63 -26.24
C GLU A 286 -17.61 7.26 -25.68
N GLU A 287 -17.78 6.28 -26.56
CA GLU A 287 -18.01 4.88 -26.19
C GLU A 287 -16.71 4.10 -26.30
N LEU A 288 -16.27 3.53 -25.18
CA LEU A 288 -15.08 2.69 -25.08
C LEU A 288 -15.28 1.68 -23.95
N ALA A 289 -15.06 0.40 -24.24
CA ALA A 289 -15.13 -0.61 -23.20
C ALA A 289 -13.99 -0.42 -22.20
N LEU A 290 -14.31 -0.50 -20.91
CA LEU A 290 -13.34 -0.38 -19.82
C LEU A 290 -13.30 -1.67 -19.03
N VAL A 291 -12.08 -2.14 -18.79
CA VAL A 291 -11.80 -3.23 -17.84
C VAL A 291 -10.67 -2.82 -16.89
N SER A 292 -10.68 -3.34 -15.68
CA SER A 292 -9.70 -3.02 -14.64
C SER A 292 -9.07 -4.29 -14.07
N PHE A 293 -7.80 -4.21 -13.65
CA PHE A 293 -7.17 -5.31 -12.89
C PHE A 293 -7.69 -5.44 -11.47
N GLU A 294 -8.41 -4.47 -10.97
CA GLU A 294 -8.98 -4.53 -9.63
C GLU A 294 -10.44 -4.10 -9.68
N SER A 295 -11.34 -4.86 -9.08
CA SER A 295 -12.74 -4.53 -8.97
C SER A 295 -13.11 -4.21 -7.52
N GLY A 296 -12.64 -3.08 -7.01
CA GLY A 296 -12.76 -2.72 -5.59
C GLY A 296 -14.02 -1.93 -5.23
N ALA A 297 -14.54 -1.13 -6.13
CA ALA A 297 -15.71 -0.30 -5.84
C ALA A 297 -17.01 -1.08 -6.01
N LYS A 298 -17.82 -1.21 -4.95
CA LYS A 298 -19.10 -1.96 -4.97
C LYS A 298 -20.10 -1.42 -6.02
N ASP A 299 -20.00 -0.15 -6.35
CA ASP A 299 -20.92 0.53 -7.28
C ASP A 299 -20.33 0.74 -8.68
N SER A 300 -19.15 0.19 -8.97
CA SER A 300 -18.52 0.30 -10.28
C SER A 300 -19.19 -0.63 -11.29
N THR A 301 -19.56 -0.10 -12.43
CA THR A 301 -20.03 -0.87 -13.61
C THR A 301 -18.87 -1.44 -14.42
N ILE A 302 -17.64 -1.12 -14.05
CA ILE A 302 -16.42 -1.55 -14.75
C ILE A 302 -16.14 -3.02 -14.42
N ILE A 303 -15.99 -3.82 -15.44
CA ILE A 303 -15.60 -5.23 -15.30
C ILE A 303 -14.15 -5.30 -14.87
N GLY A 304 -13.86 -6.15 -13.90
CA GLY A 304 -12.51 -6.26 -13.37
C GLY A 304 -12.18 -7.65 -12.86
N LEU A 305 -10.99 -7.77 -12.30
CA LEU A 305 -10.50 -8.99 -11.67
C LEU A 305 -10.66 -8.90 -10.15
N GLU A 306 -10.89 -10.04 -9.54
CA GLU A 306 -10.91 -10.24 -8.10
C GLU A 306 -9.96 -11.38 -7.72
N LEU A 307 -9.22 -11.20 -6.62
CA LEU A 307 -8.35 -12.26 -6.11
C LEU A 307 -9.18 -13.36 -5.44
N CYS A 308 -8.87 -14.62 -5.75
CA CYS A 308 -9.53 -15.80 -5.15
C CYS A 308 -9.41 -15.84 -3.62
N ASN A 309 -8.32 -15.25 -3.07
CA ASN A 309 -8.06 -15.19 -1.64
C ASN A 309 -7.48 -13.84 -1.24
N SER A 310 -7.61 -13.49 0.03
CA SER A 310 -7.03 -12.26 0.57
C SER A 310 -5.50 -12.33 0.64
N LEU A 311 -4.81 -11.40 -0.02
CA LEU A 311 -3.36 -11.23 0.12
C LEU A 311 -2.97 -11.00 1.57
N ALA A 312 -3.68 -10.13 2.27
CA ALA A 312 -3.34 -9.75 3.63
C ALA A 312 -3.52 -10.90 4.63
N ALA A 313 -4.62 -11.65 4.53
CA ALA A 313 -4.80 -12.86 5.36
C ALA A 313 -3.74 -13.91 5.07
N THR A 314 -3.36 -14.08 3.79
CA THR A 314 -2.29 -14.99 3.40
C THR A 314 -0.94 -14.55 3.97
N ALA A 315 -0.61 -13.25 3.93
CA ALA A 315 0.62 -12.72 4.53
C ALA A 315 0.69 -12.97 6.03
N VAL A 316 -0.40 -12.77 6.77
CA VAL A 316 -0.51 -13.08 8.20
C VAL A 316 -0.26 -14.57 8.46
N ASN A 317 -0.87 -15.45 7.68
CA ASN A 317 -0.67 -16.90 7.82
C ASN A 317 0.78 -17.31 7.51
N MET A 318 1.42 -16.66 6.53
CA MET A 318 2.84 -16.88 6.24
C MET A 318 3.75 -16.42 7.39
N LEU A 319 3.44 -15.30 8.06
CA LEU A 319 4.13 -14.90 9.27
C LEU A 319 3.94 -15.92 10.39
N ALA A 320 2.72 -16.39 10.64
CA ALA A 320 2.43 -17.40 11.64
C ALA A 320 3.16 -18.72 11.39
N GLU A 321 3.28 -19.13 10.12
CA GLU A 321 4.07 -20.27 9.69
C GLU A 321 5.57 -20.08 10.04
N GLN A 322 6.14 -18.91 9.71
CA GLN A 322 7.52 -18.59 10.05
C GLN A 322 7.77 -18.56 11.56
N MET A 323 6.83 -18.00 12.33
CA MET A 323 6.92 -17.97 13.81
C MET A 323 6.89 -19.36 14.41
N THR A 324 6.18 -20.30 13.81
CA THR A 324 6.03 -21.67 14.30
C THR A 324 7.20 -22.54 13.88
N THR A 325 7.67 -22.41 12.65
CA THR A 325 8.71 -23.27 12.07
C THR A 325 10.12 -22.73 12.27
N GLY A 326 10.26 -21.43 12.56
CA GLY A 326 11.55 -20.73 12.60
C GLY A 326 12.22 -20.60 11.22
N LYS A 327 11.50 -20.92 10.13
CA LYS A 327 12.02 -20.86 8.75
C LYS A 327 11.21 -19.89 7.91
N PRO A 328 11.82 -19.23 6.91
CA PRO A 328 11.06 -18.43 5.96
C PRO A 328 9.99 -19.28 5.24
N ALA A 329 8.77 -18.76 5.14
CA ALA A 329 7.72 -19.38 4.35
C ALA A 329 8.05 -19.28 2.84
N ALA A 330 7.47 -20.14 2.02
CA ALA A 330 7.56 -19.98 0.57
C ALA A 330 6.72 -18.76 0.11
N SER A 331 7.19 -18.05 -0.91
CA SER A 331 6.36 -17.02 -1.56
C SER A 331 5.10 -17.64 -2.15
N ARG A 332 3.99 -16.90 -2.15
CA ARG A 332 2.69 -17.37 -2.62
C ARG A 332 2.13 -16.44 -3.67
N THR A 333 1.58 -17.01 -4.73
CA THR A 333 0.87 -16.29 -5.78
C THR A 333 -0.60 -16.64 -5.70
N ILE A 334 -1.47 -15.64 -5.69
CA ILE A 334 -2.93 -15.80 -5.59
C ILE A 334 -3.54 -15.62 -6.98
N PRO A 335 -4.29 -16.59 -7.49
CA PRO A 335 -4.95 -16.49 -8.79
C PRO A 335 -6.00 -15.37 -8.81
N TRP A 336 -6.20 -14.81 -9.99
CA TRP A 336 -7.29 -13.89 -10.29
C TRP A 336 -8.49 -14.62 -10.86
N THR A 337 -9.67 -14.09 -10.59
CA THR A 337 -10.92 -14.49 -11.25
C THR A 337 -11.57 -13.26 -11.87
N LEU A 338 -12.27 -13.48 -12.98
CA LEU A 338 -13.02 -12.43 -13.64
C LEU A 338 -14.32 -12.16 -12.86
N ASN A 339 -14.51 -10.93 -12.45
CA ASN A 339 -15.73 -10.48 -11.81
C ASN A 339 -16.62 -9.80 -12.87
N LEU A 340 -17.54 -10.56 -13.42
CA LEU A 340 -18.59 -10.10 -14.34
C LEU A 340 -19.70 -9.48 -13.49
N ARG A 341 -19.61 -8.21 -13.20
CA ARG A 341 -20.72 -7.51 -12.55
C ARG A 341 -21.89 -7.45 -13.53
N GLN A 342 -23.03 -7.98 -13.13
CA GLN A 342 -24.26 -7.80 -13.91
C GLN A 342 -24.58 -6.31 -13.94
N SER A 343 -24.57 -5.72 -15.13
CA SER A 343 -25.26 -4.48 -15.40
C SER A 343 -26.73 -4.72 -15.10
N GLY A 344 -27.21 -4.23 -13.93
CA GLY A 344 -28.62 -4.24 -13.58
C GLY A 344 -29.40 -3.27 -14.47
#